data_ea1ef039c5d411994e26de349bd0fbe3
#
_entry.id   ea1ef039c5d411994e26de349bd0fbe3
#
_cell.length_a   1.000
_cell.length_b   1.000
_cell.length_c   1.000
_cell.angle_alpha   90.00
_cell.angle_beta   90.00
_cell.angle_gamma   90.00
#
_symmetry.space_group_name_H-M   'P 1'
#
loop_
_entity.id
_entity.type
_entity.pdbx_description
1 polymer ?
#
loop_
_entity_poly.entity_id
_entity_poly.type
_entity_poly.pdbx_seq_one_letter_code
_entity_poly.pdbx_strand_id
1 'polypeptide(L)'
;MTWRVIYHHEVADDLDELGKYQARAVLKAIETRIRDGEPEKAGKPLSGELAGCRRIRTGDVRIVYRVYSEVIDILIVAVGPRRNEEVYRTARKRV
;
A
#
# COMPACT_ATOMS: atom_id res chain seq x y z
N MET A 1 -3.59 -10.97 14.77
CA MET A 1 -4.66 -11.30 13.82
C MET A 1 -4.15 -11.14 12.41
N THR A 2 -4.48 -12.06 11.53
CA THR A 2 -4.02 -12.03 10.15
C THR A 2 -5.11 -11.43 9.26
N TRP A 3 -4.73 -10.40 8.51
CA TRP A 3 -5.64 -9.74 7.59
C TRP A 3 -5.57 -10.40 6.21
N ARG A 4 -6.66 -10.37 5.46
CA ARG A 4 -6.64 -10.82 4.07
C ARG A 4 -6.18 -9.66 3.20
N VAL A 5 -5.10 -9.84 2.46
CA VAL A 5 -4.54 -8.80 1.61
C VAL A 5 -4.98 -9.01 0.17
N ILE A 6 -5.57 -7.99 -0.40
CA ILE A 6 -6.04 -7.98 -1.77
C ILE A 6 -5.27 -6.88 -2.50
N TYR A 7 -4.84 -7.15 -3.72
CA TYR A 7 -4.08 -6.19 -4.51
C TYR A 7 -4.94 -5.63 -5.63
N HIS A 8 -4.94 -4.31 -5.79
CA HIS A 8 -5.52 -3.72 -6.98
C HIS A 8 -4.83 -4.34 -8.20
N HIS A 9 -5.59 -4.59 -9.25
CA HIS A 9 -5.07 -5.35 -10.40
C HIS A 9 -3.88 -4.69 -11.11
N GLU A 10 -3.67 -3.39 -10.93
CA GLU A 10 -2.55 -2.69 -11.52
C GLU A 10 -1.30 -2.64 -10.64
N VAL A 11 -1.36 -3.16 -9.42
CA VAL A 11 -0.21 -3.15 -8.51
C VAL A 11 0.94 -4.04 -9.03
N ALA A 12 0.62 -5.09 -9.76
CA ALA A 12 1.67 -5.91 -10.38
C ALA A 12 2.58 -5.08 -11.28
N ASP A 13 2.00 -4.17 -12.04
CA ASP A 13 2.78 -3.27 -12.89
C ASP A 13 3.62 -2.30 -12.05
N ASP A 14 3.07 -1.80 -10.94
CA ASP A 14 3.81 -0.95 -10.02
C ASP A 14 5.06 -1.67 -9.51
N LEU A 15 4.92 -2.93 -9.14
CA LEU A 15 6.03 -3.74 -8.62
C LEU A 15 7.06 -4.00 -9.72
N ASP A 16 6.62 -4.26 -10.94
CA ASP A 16 7.54 -4.48 -12.07
C ASP A 16 8.39 -3.24 -12.31
N GLU A 17 7.80 -2.06 -12.22
CA GLU A 17 8.55 -0.81 -12.42
C GLU A 17 9.62 -0.57 -11.37
N LEU A 18 9.41 -1.09 -10.16
CA LEU A 18 10.39 -0.95 -9.07
C LEU A 18 11.59 -1.88 -9.23
N GLY A 19 11.43 -2.97 -9.96
CA GLY A 19 12.45 -4.01 -10.08
C GLY A 19 12.37 -5.03 -8.95
N LYS A 20 13.03 -6.15 -9.14
CA LYS A 20 12.90 -7.31 -8.24
C LYS A 20 13.30 -7.02 -6.80
N TYR A 21 14.39 -6.29 -6.62
CA TYR A 21 14.90 -6.03 -5.28
C TYR A 21 13.90 -5.23 -4.45
N GLN A 22 13.45 -4.12 -4.98
CA GLN A 22 12.49 -3.28 -4.28
C GLN A 22 11.12 -3.95 -4.16
N ALA A 23 10.70 -4.69 -5.18
CA ALA A 23 9.44 -5.42 -5.13
C ALA A 23 9.42 -6.42 -3.98
N ARG A 24 10.52 -7.15 -3.77
CA ARG A 24 10.61 -8.09 -2.65
C ARG A 24 10.52 -7.38 -1.31
N ALA A 25 11.20 -6.25 -1.18
CA ALA A 25 11.14 -5.47 0.06
C ALA A 25 9.72 -4.97 0.33
N VAL A 26 9.01 -4.54 -0.72
CA VAL A 26 7.62 -4.10 -0.62
C VAL A 26 6.73 -5.25 -0.15
N LEU A 27 6.84 -6.41 -0.80
CA LEU A 27 6.00 -7.56 -0.44
C LEU A 27 6.25 -8.01 0.98
N LYS A 28 7.50 -7.98 1.43
CA LYS A 28 7.83 -8.32 2.80
C LYS A 28 7.26 -7.31 3.78
N ALA A 29 7.33 -6.03 3.47
CA ALA A 29 6.75 -4.99 4.31
C ALA A 29 5.23 -5.14 4.42
N ILE A 30 4.56 -5.47 3.32
CA ILE A 30 3.13 -5.73 3.32
C ILE A 30 2.81 -6.93 4.23
N GLU A 31 3.58 -7.99 4.11
CA GLU A 31 3.36 -9.18 4.91
C GLU A 31 3.55 -8.91 6.40
N THR A 32 4.64 -8.28 6.79
CA THR A 32 4.98 -8.11 8.20
C THR A 32 4.26 -6.95 8.87
N ARG A 33 4.07 -5.85 8.15
CA ARG A 33 3.53 -4.63 8.75
C ARG A 33 2.02 -4.46 8.52
N ILE A 34 1.48 -5.10 7.51
CA ILE A 34 0.06 -5.00 7.16
C ILE A 34 -0.65 -6.31 7.47
N ARG A 35 -0.34 -7.38 6.75
CA ARG A 35 -1.05 -8.65 6.92
C ARG A 35 -0.95 -9.20 8.34
N ASP A 36 0.25 -9.26 8.88
CA ASP A 36 0.53 -9.83 10.20
C ASP A 36 0.75 -8.75 11.27
N GLY A 37 0.58 -7.49 10.93
CA GLY A 37 0.78 -6.36 11.83
C GLY A 37 -0.54 -5.70 12.22
N GLU A 38 -0.45 -4.39 12.44
CA GLU A 38 -1.61 -3.57 12.81
C GLU A 38 -1.84 -2.52 11.73
N PRO A 39 -2.49 -2.90 10.60
CA PRO A 39 -2.65 -1.97 9.48
C PRO A 39 -3.46 -0.73 9.80
N GLU A 40 -4.33 -0.80 10.80
CA GLU A 40 -5.14 0.35 11.21
C GLU A 40 -4.32 1.42 11.95
N LYS A 41 -3.15 1.05 12.43
CA LYS A 41 -2.25 1.95 13.18
C LYS A 41 -0.94 2.20 12.46
N ALA A 42 -0.60 1.36 11.49
CA ALA A 42 0.66 1.48 10.77
C ALA A 42 0.63 2.70 9.85
N GLY A 43 1.79 3.30 9.67
CA GLY A 43 1.94 4.40 8.73
C GLY A 43 1.17 5.64 9.08
N LYS A 44 0.72 6.33 8.06
CA LYS A 44 0.09 7.65 8.19
C LYS A 44 -1.23 7.66 7.43
N PRO A 45 -2.31 8.17 8.06
CA PRO A 45 -3.58 8.29 7.34
C PRO A 45 -3.49 9.40 6.29
N LEU A 46 -4.19 9.20 5.19
CA LEU A 46 -4.25 10.15 4.10
C LEU A 46 -5.58 10.91 4.14
N SER A 47 -5.64 12.01 3.41
CA SER A 47 -6.80 12.89 3.42
C SER A 47 -7.30 13.18 2.00
N GLY A 48 -8.33 14.03 1.89
CA GLY A 48 -8.88 14.43 0.59
C GLY A 48 -9.49 13.25 -0.14
N GLU A 49 -9.16 13.09 -1.39
CA GLU A 49 -9.67 11.99 -2.21
C GLU A 49 -9.18 10.63 -1.74
N LEU A 50 -8.12 10.60 -0.94
CA LEU A 50 -7.58 9.38 -0.38
C LEU A 50 -7.98 9.17 1.09
N ALA A 51 -8.98 9.90 1.57
CA ALA A 51 -9.50 9.67 2.92
C ALA A 51 -9.94 8.20 3.07
N GLY A 52 -9.54 7.57 4.17
CA GLY A 52 -9.78 6.14 4.39
C GLY A 52 -8.61 5.27 3.97
N CYS A 53 -7.64 5.83 3.27
CA CYS A 53 -6.41 5.13 2.94
C CYS A 53 -5.29 5.51 3.90
N ARG A 54 -4.28 4.67 3.96
CA ARG A 54 -3.09 4.91 4.76
C ARG A 54 -1.85 4.65 3.90
N ARG A 55 -0.71 5.15 4.34
CA ARG A 55 0.55 4.98 3.64
C ARG A 55 1.62 4.48 4.60
N ILE A 56 2.36 3.45 4.20
CA ILE A 56 3.61 3.07 4.86
C ILE A 56 4.77 3.28 3.90
N ARG A 57 5.96 3.35 4.46
CA ARG A 57 7.20 3.50 3.68
C ARG A 57 8.09 2.29 3.91
N THR A 58 8.78 1.88 2.86
CA THR A 58 9.87 0.93 2.96
C THR A 58 10.98 1.43 2.05
N GLY A 59 12.11 1.85 2.64
CA GLY A 59 13.16 2.54 1.89
C GLY A 59 12.59 3.79 1.24
N ASP A 60 12.80 3.92 -0.06
CA ASP A 60 12.30 5.05 -0.84
C ASP A 60 10.96 4.76 -1.52
N VAL A 61 10.29 3.70 -1.11
CA VAL A 61 9.02 3.31 -1.71
C VAL A 61 7.87 3.58 -0.76
N ARG A 62 6.76 4.07 -1.31
CA ARG A 62 5.53 4.28 -0.57
C ARG A 62 4.49 3.26 -1.01
N ILE A 63 3.74 2.76 -0.03
CA ILE A 63 2.68 1.78 -0.26
C ILE A 63 1.38 2.41 0.25
N VAL A 64 0.42 2.60 -0.63
CA VAL A 64 -0.90 3.13 -0.27
C VAL A 64 -1.88 1.97 -0.18
N TYR A 65 -2.59 1.88 0.93
CA TYR A 65 -3.54 0.80 1.16
C TYR A 65 -4.80 1.31 1.86
N ARG A 66 -5.86 0.55 1.73
CA ARG A 66 -7.13 0.87 2.39
C ARG A 66 -7.52 -0.28 3.30
N VAL A 67 -8.02 0.06 4.50
CA VAL A 67 -8.41 -0.92 5.51
C VAL A 67 -9.93 -1.06 5.51
N TYR A 68 -10.40 -2.28 5.41
CA TYR A 68 -11.81 -2.63 5.54
C TYR A 68 -11.97 -3.46 6.81
N SER A 69 -12.11 -2.77 7.95
CA SER A 69 -12.07 -3.42 9.26
C SER A 69 -13.19 -4.43 9.49
N GLU A 70 -14.37 -4.17 8.92
CA GLU A 70 -15.54 -5.04 9.14
C GLU A 70 -15.36 -6.45 8.57
N VAL A 71 -14.58 -6.56 7.50
CA VAL A 71 -14.36 -7.85 6.84
C VAL A 71 -12.91 -8.32 6.95
N ILE A 72 -12.10 -7.60 7.71
CA ILE A 72 -10.68 -7.90 7.94
C ILE A 72 -9.90 -8.00 6.61
N ASP A 73 -10.21 -7.09 5.68
CA ASP A 73 -9.56 -7.02 4.39
C ASP A 73 -8.72 -5.76 4.28
N ILE A 74 -7.59 -5.89 3.59
CA ILE A 74 -6.73 -4.78 3.20
C ILE A 74 -6.63 -4.78 1.68
N LEU A 75 -6.91 -3.63 1.08
CA LEU A 75 -6.68 -3.45 -0.36
C LEU A 75 -5.39 -2.65 -0.55
N ILE A 76 -4.41 -3.25 -1.21
CA ILE A 76 -3.22 -2.52 -1.63
C ILE A 76 -3.61 -1.77 -2.90
N VAL A 77 -3.60 -0.45 -2.82
CA VAL A 77 -4.10 0.41 -3.89
C VAL A 77 -3.00 0.77 -4.88
N ALA A 78 -1.84 1.18 -4.38
CA ALA A 78 -0.74 1.61 -5.24
C ALA A 78 0.58 1.49 -4.51
N VAL A 79 1.63 1.24 -5.27
CA VAL A 79 3.00 1.17 -4.78
C VAL A 79 3.87 2.00 -5.72
N GLY A 80 4.74 2.82 -5.19
CA GLY A 80 5.59 3.62 -6.05
C GLY A 80 6.70 4.32 -5.30
N PRO A 81 7.69 4.84 -6.03
CA PRO A 81 8.80 5.53 -5.41
C PRO A 81 8.38 6.84 -4.78
N ARG A 82 9.16 7.27 -3.79
CA ARG A 82 8.97 8.54 -3.11
C ARG A 82 9.46 9.66 -4.02
N ARG A 83 8.60 10.11 -4.93
CA ARG A 83 9.00 11.11 -5.90
C ARG A 83 7.78 11.86 -6.42
N ASN A 84 7.76 13.19 -6.25
CA ASN A 84 6.72 14.06 -6.82
C ASN A 84 5.28 13.61 -6.52
N GLU A 85 5.11 12.83 -5.45
CA GLU A 85 3.80 12.33 -5.03
C GLU A 85 3.07 11.54 -6.13
N GLU A 86 3.82 10.90 -7.02
CA GLU A 86 3.24 10.12 -8.11
C GLU A 86 2.35 8.97 -7.62
N VAL A 87 2.77 8.31 -6.55
CA VAL A 87 1.99 7.20 -6.01
C VAL A 87 0.60 7.66 -5.56
N TYR A 88 0.50 8.87 -5.04
CA TYR A 88 -0.80 9.41 -4.61
C TYR A 88 -1.70 9.73 -5.80
N ARG A 89 -1.14 10.27 -6.88
CA ARG A 89 -1.92 10.51 -8.10
C ARG A 89 -2.45 9.21 -8.67
N THR A 90 -1.60 8.19 -8.69
CA THR A 90 -1.98 6.86 -9.15
C THR A 90 -3.08 6.27 -8.27
N ALA A 91 -2.91 6.38 -6.95
CA ALA A 91 -3.89 5.85 -6.00
C ALA A 91 -5.26 6.52 -6.17
N ARG A 92 -5.28 7.85 -6.39
CA ARG A 92 -6.54 8.56 -6.58
C ARG A 92 -7.32 8.08 -7.80
N LYS A 93 -6.63 7.60 -8.83
CA LYS A 93 -7.29 7.06 -10.02
C LYS A 93 -7.88 5.67 -9.80
N ARG A 94 -7.43 5.00 -8.75
CA ARG A 94 -7.81 3.61 -8.49
C ARG A 94 -8.85 3.45 -7.38
N VAL A 95 -9.09 4.49 -6.61
CA VAL A 95 -10.10 4.43 -5.54
C VAL A 95 -11.44 4.99 -5.97
#